data_3633c11bddc37c629b144003568bf6ef
#
_entry.id   3633c11bddc37c629b144003568bf6ef
#
_cell.length_a   1.000
_cell.length_b   1.000
_cell.length_c   1.000
_cell.angle_alpha   90.00
_cell.angle_beta   90.00
_cell.angle_gamma   90.00
#
_symmetry.space_group_name_H-M   'P 1'
#
loop_
_entity.id
_entity.type
_entity.pdbx_description
1 polymer ?
#
loop_
_entity_poly.entity_id
_entity_poly.type
_entity_poly.pdbx_seq_one_letter_code
_entity_poly.pdbx_strand_id
1 'polypeptide(L)'
;MTLMACVICLGLQAQTSLGVHPKYVVLITIDGLRAEMVDDPLMPSPFLKMMSQEGLRISKVIGVPPAASYPSHTTLVTGEVPARHRVFYNRPFLWNKDTARISYWYADSIAVPTIWQRAHERGLKTASLFWPTSTNSPYIDYNVPEFWSLDYSCDQMEYIKPSCTPLGILDELEQNACGKLDTITYQAGSLQRDGRTAAMANYLMNHYQPRLTTIHLITTDYSQHALGTQSQQLLQDMASADHAVGTIIENLRLTHRLDSTVVIVTGDHGFCDYSQTLSPNVWLTKAGMLSPQPGGEWKACFYAGGNTCFLYLRKGNDRKTLRRVRQMLDSLPNDQRRLFRIVEKEELVEKGADPAVVLALEPIVGVAMTNNRTGEVVEQRRGGTHGFLSGQDATTLIAYGAGISPARQDVIRQTAIAPWILQLLGID
;
A
#
# COMPACT_ATOMS: atom_id res chain seq x y z
N MET A 1 38.30 8.61 -14.12
CA MET A 1 37.98 7.45 -13.26
C MET A 1 36.48 7.40 -13.10
N THR A 2 35.87 6.55 -13.86
CA THR A 2 34.38 6.40 -13.94
C THR A 2 34.00 5.43 -12.83
N LEU A 3 33.28 5.92 -11.80
CA LEU A 3 32.67 5.06 -10.80
C LEU A 3 31.48 4.36 -11.46
N MET A 4 31.68 3.09 -11.74
CA MET A 4 30.66 2.15 -12.16
C MET A 4 29.77 1.88 -10.93
N ALA A 5 28.58 2.50 -10.89
CA ALA A 5 27.58 2.23 -9.85
C ALA A 5 27.15 0.77 -10.01
N CYS A 6 27.56 -0.06 -9.08
CA CYS A 6 27.10 -1.44 -8.98
C CYS A 6 25.61 -1.43 -8.63
N VAL A 7 24.75 -1.63 -9.62
CA VAL A 7 23.34 -1.91 -9.40
C VAL A 7 23.26 -3.30 -8.76
N ILE A 8 23.23 -3.34 -7.44
CA ILE A 8 22.97 -4.57 -6.70
C ILE A 8 21.51 -4.92 -6.98
N CYS A 9 21.26 -5.91 -7.84
CA CYS A 9 19.99 -6.58 -7.94
C CYS A 9 19.67 -7.24 -6.60
N LEU A 10 18.94 -6.55 -5.73
CA LEU A 10 18.40 -7.08 -4.49
C LEU A 10 17.21 -7.99 -4.84
N GLY A 11 17.48 -9.12 -5.49
CA GLY A 11 16.51 -10.16 -5.75
C GLY A 11 16.27 -11.00 -4.49
N LEU A 12 15.08 -11.51 -4.32
CA LEU A 12 14.75 -12.49 -3.30
C LEU A 12 15.53 -13.79 -3.58
N GLN A 13 16.55 -14.06 -2.79
CA GLN A 13 17.23 -15.36 -2.77
C GLN A 13 16.55 -16.27 -1.74
N ALA A 14 15.26 -16.50 -1.91
CA ALA A 14 14.58 -17.54 -1.14
C ALA A 14 15.08 -18.89 -1.66
N GLN A 15 15.92 -19.56 -0.88
CA GLN A 15 16.21 -20.97 -1.08
C GLN A 15 14.92 -21.76 -0.74
N THR A 16 14.04 -21.93 -1.74
CA THR A 16 13.14 -23.07 -1.71
C THR A 16 14.04 -24.31 -1.78
N SER A 17 13.88 -25.24 -0.87
CA SER A 17 14.55 -26.54 -0.94
C SER A 17 14.30 -27.07 -2.37
N LEU A 18 15.37 -27.30 -3.11
CA LEU A 18 15.36 -27.63 -4.54
C LEU A 18 14.23 -28.63 -4.87
N GLY A 19 13.22 -28.17 -5.61
CA GLY A 19 12.27 -29.03 -6.32
C GLY A 19 10.84 -29.11 -5.83
N VAL A 20 10.43 -28.43 -4.75
CA VAL A 20 9.01 -28.45 -4.32
C VAL A 20 8.38 -27.08 -4.57
N HIS A 21 7.59 -26.96 -5.64
CA HIS A 21 6.71 -25.82 -5.83
C HIS A 21 5.49 -25.97 -4.92
N PRO A 22 5.15 -24.96 -4.12
CA PRO A 22 3.94 -24.99 -3.32
C PRO A 22 2.71 -25.09 -4.23
N LYS A 23 1.70 -25.82 -3.77
CA LYS A 23 0.45 -25.90 -4.51
C LYS A 23 -0.34 -24.58 -4.42
N TYR A 24 -0.22 -23.88 -3.30
CA TYR A 24 -0.98 -22.66 -3.00
C TYR A 24 -0.06 -21.55 -2.51
N VAL A 25 -0.39 -20.30 -2.87
CA VAL A 25 0.25 -19.11 -2.33
C VAL A 25 -0.83 -18.18 -1.76
N VAL A 26 -0.61 -17.73 -0.53
CA VAL A 26 -1.45 -16.73 0.16
C VAL A 26 -0.59 -15.52 0.44
N LEU A 27 -0.94 -14.38 -0.16
CA LEU A 27 -0.31 -13.08 0.10
C LEU A 27 -1.24 -12.26 0.99
N ILE A 28 -0.76 -11.88 2.17
CA ILE A 28 -1.49 -11.05 3.13
C ILE A 28 -0.74 -9.75 3.28
N THR A 29 -1.43 -8.62 3.13
CA THR A 29 -0.93 -7.32 3.55
C THR A 29 -1.60 -6.89 4.85
N ILE A 30 -0.79 -6.35 5.77
CA ILE A 30 -1.25 -5.62 6.95
C ILE A 30 -0.90 -4.16 6.69
N ASP A 31 -1.93 -3.32 6.50
CA ASP A 31 -1.76 -1.91 6.12
C ASP A 31 -0.98 -1.14 7.19
N GLY A 32 0.09 -0.49 6.78
CA GLY A 32 0.96 0.24 7.70
C GLY A 32 1.81 -0.63 8.63
N LEU A 33 2.11 -1.89 8.29
CA LEU A 33 2.99 -2.76 9.07
C LEU A 33 4.43 -2.25 9.02
N ARG A 34 4.87 -1.58 10.07
CA ARG A 34 6.23 -1.07 10.19
C ARG A 34 7.23 -2.21 10.39
N ALA A 35 8.44 -2.02 9.83
CA ALA A 35 9.48 -3.04 9.86
C ALA A 35 9.84 -3.52 11.28
N GLU A 36 9.86 -2.60 12.26
CA GLU A 36 10.22 -2.87 13.66
C GLU A 36 9.11 -3.56 14.48
N MET A 37 7.83 -3.54 14.05
CA MET A 37 6.72 -4.07 14.85
C MET A 37 6.84 -5.56 15.14
N VAL A 38 7.42 -6.35 14.23
CA VAL A 38 7.56 -7.80 14.41
C VAL A 38 8.62 -8.13 15.46
N ASP A 39 9.66 -7.30 15.58
CA ASP A 39 10.74 -7.50 16.53
C ASP A 39 10.48 -6.80 17.88
N ASP A 40 9.46 -5.95 17.99
CA ASP A 40 9.07 -5.27 19.22
C ASP A 40 8.45 -6.27 20.21
N PRO A 41 9.06 -6.48 21.41
CA PRO A 41 8.53 -7.39 22.40
C PRO A 41 7.16 -6.99 22.96
N LEU A 42 6.82 -5.70 22.92
CA LEU A 42 5.54 -5.16 23.41
C LEU A 42 4.41 -5.27 22.35
N MET A 43 4.76 -5.49 21.11
CA MET A 43 3.77 -5.65 20.04
C MET A 43 3.07 -7.01 20.15
N PRO A 44 1.73 -7.04 20.27
CA PRO A 44 0.97 -8.28 20.46
C PRO A 44 0.78 -9.02 19.12
N SER A 45 1.87 -9.60 18.62
CA SER A 45 1.93 -10.28 17.34
C SER A 45 2.57 -11.68 17.42
N PRO A 46 2.01 -12.62 18.25
CA PRO A 46 2.61 -13.92 18.48
C PRO A 46 2.71 -14.79 17.21
N PHE A 47 1.72 -14.74 16.31
CA PHE A 47 1.77 -15.52 15.06
C PHE A 47 2.82 -14.97 14.09
N LEU A 48 2.92 -13.66 13.92
CA LEU A 48 3.98 -13.05 13.08
C LEU A 48 5.38 -13.34 13.66
N LYS A 49 5.54 -13.29 14.99
CA LYS A 49 6.80 -13.65 15.66
C LYS A 49 7.15 -15.12 15.43
N MET A 50 6.20 -16.03 15.57
CA MET A 50 6.39 -17.46 15.29
C MET A 50 6.77 -17.68 13.82
N MET A 51 6.02 -17.11 12.87
CA MET A 51 6.32 -17.20 11.43
C MET A 51 7.71 -16.64 11.10
N SER A 52 8.10 -15.54 11.75
CA SER A 52 9.43 -14.90 11.59
C SER A 52 10.58 -15.76 12.11
N GLN A 53 10.33 -16.60 13.14
CA GLN A 53 11.33 -17.49 13.71
C GLN A 53 11.47 -18.80 12.93
N GLU A 54 10.35 -19.34 12.46
CA GLU A 54 10.26 -20.65 11.80
C GLU A 54 10.34 -20.55 10.26
N GLY A 55 10.28 -19.35 9.68
CA GLY A 55 10.26 -19.09 8.24
C GLY A 55 11.29 -18.09 7.78
N LEU A 56 11.08 -17.54 6.58
CA LEU A 56 11.89 -16.47 6.02
C LEU A 56 11.44 -15.11 6.57
N ARG A 57 12.38 -14.35 7.11
CA ARG A 57 12.19 -12.96 7.54
C ARG A 57 13.02 -11.99 6.70
N ILE A 58 12.39 -11.01 6.12
CA ILE A 58 13.05 -9.88 5.46
C ILE A 58 12.85 -8.65 6.34
N SER A 59 13.97 -8.10 6.84
CA SER A 59 13.93 -7.03 7.83
C SER A 59 13.32 -5.75 7.27
N LYS A 60 13.63 -5.40 6.02
CA LYS A 60 13.11 -4.20 5.37
C LYS A 60 12.65 -4.46 3.94
N VAL A 61 11.44 -4.04 3.62
CA VAL A 61 10.92 -3.93 2.26
C VAL A 61 10.82 -2.46 1.90
N ILE A 62 11.59 -2.03 0.92
CA ILE A 62 11.59 -0.65 0.44
C ILE A 62 10.44 -0.48 -0.54
N GLY A 63 9.51 0.42 -0.21
CA GLY A 63 8.33 0.75 -1.02
C GLY A 63 8.66 1.53 -2.29
N VAL A 64 7.60 1.90 -3.01
CA VAL A 64 7.64 2.70 -4.24
C VAL A 64 7.26 4.17 -3.97
N PRO A 65 7.52 5.10 -4.91
CA PRO A 65 7.18 6.51 -4.76
C PRO A 65 5.77 6.86 -5.26
N PRO A 66 4.86 7.25 -4.35
CA PRO A 66 4.97 7.25 -2.90
C PRO A 66 4.66 5.85 -2.32
N ALA A 67 5.22 5.55 -1.14
CA ALA A 67 4.83 4.39 -0.36
C ALA A 67 3.44 4.65 0.25
N ALA A 68 2.40 4.36 -0.53
CA ALA A 68 1.00 4.57 -0.18
C ALA A 68 0.18 3.36 -0.66
N SER A 69 -0.99 3.12 -0.06
CA SER A 69 -1.74 1.87 -0.20
C SER A 69 -1.95 1.43 -1.65
N TYR A 70 -2.51 2.26 -2.52
CA TYR A 70 -2.83 1.86 -3.91
C TYR A 70 -1.60 1.64 -4.78
N PRO A 71 -0.58 2.55 -4.84
CA PRO A 71 0.66 2.28 -5.56
C PRO A 71 1.39 1.05 -5.05
N SER A 72 1.47 0.88 -3.73
CA SER A 72 2.16 -0.26 -3.11
C SER A 72 1.46 -1.58 -3.38
N HIS A 73 0.13 -1.67 -3.17
CA HIS A 73 -0.63 -2.88 -3.48
C HIS A 73 -0.59 -3.24 -4.97
N THR A 74 -0.59 -2.22 -5.86
CA THR A 74 -0.41 -2.47 -7.30
C THR A 74 0.99 -2.99 -7.61
N THR A 75 2.03 -2.46 -6.95
CA THR A 75 3.40 -2.97 -7.08
C THR A 75 3.52 -4.41 -6.57
N LEU A 76 2.88 -4.75 -5.45
CA LEU A 76 2.88 -6.10 -4.87
C LEU A 76 2.28 -7.15 -5.81
N VAL A 77 1.37 -6.77 -6.70
CA VAL A 77 0.73 -7.68 -7.67
C VAL A 77 1.25 -7.56 -9.09
N THR A 78 2.14 -6.60 -9.38
CA THR A 78 2.70 -6.42 -10.73
C THR A 78 4.22 -6.60 -10.78
N GLY A 79 4.93 -6.33 -9.68
CA GLY A 79 6.38 -6.25 -9.65
C GLY A 79 6.95 -4.98 -10.30
N GLU A 80 6.09 -4.05 -10.68
CA GLU A 80 6.46 -2.84 -11.41
C GLU A 80 6.33 -1.59 -10.52
N VAL A 81 7.03 -0.51 -10.90
CA VAL A 81 6.95 0.80 -10.24
C VAL A 81 5.78 1.64 -10.78
N PRO A 82 5.33 2.69 -10.07
CA PRO A 82 4.21 3.54 -10.48
C PRO A 82 4.31 4.09 -11.90
N ALA A 83 5.50 4.46 -12.37
CA ALA A 83 5.72 4.91 -13.74
C ALA A 83 5.31 3.87 -14.81
N ARG A 84 5.31 2.59 -14.46
CA ARG A 84 4.97 1.47 -15.34
C ARG A 84 3.52 1.04 -15.17
N HIS A 85 3.07 0.78 -13.93
CA HIS A 85 1.70 0.31 -13.70
C HIS A 85 0.65 1.43 -13.67
N ARG A 86 1.03 2.72 -13.60
CA ARG A 86 0.20 3.94 -13.71
C ARG A 86 -0.76 4.22 -12.56
N VAL A 87 -0.72 3.49 -11.49
CA VAL A 87 -1.40 3.82 -10.24
C VAL A 87 -0.44 4.65 -9.39
N PHE A 88 -0.53 5.98 -9.47
CA PHE A 88 0.48 6.87 -8.90
C PHE A 88 0.24 7.23 -7.44
N TYR A 89 -1.02 7.23 -7.00
CA TYR A 89 -1.46 7.66 -5.66
C TYR A 89 -2.68 6.86 -5.25
N ASN A 90 -3.19 7.07 -4.04
CA ASN A 90 -4.49 6.51 -3.65
C ASN A 90 -5.62 7.18 -4.46
N ARG A 91 -5.46 8.44 -4.81
CA ARG A 91 -6.40 9.21 -5.65
C ARG A 91 -5.65 9.86 -6.81
N PRO A 92 -6.17 9.81 -8.05
CA PRO A 92 -5.49 10.42 -9.18
C PRO A 92 -5.40 11.94 -9.03
N PHE A 93 -4.28 12.53 -9.44
CA PHE A 93 -4.17 13.99 -9.56
C PHE A 93 -5.00 14.48 -10.76
N LEU A 94 -6.19 15.00 -10.49
CA LEU A 94 -7.11 15.54 -11.50
C LEU A 94 -7.47 16.97 -11.12
N TRP A 95 -6.78 17.94 -11.75
CA TRP A 95 -6.96 19.34 -11.40
C TRP A 95 -8.41 19.86 -11.52
N ASN A 96 -9.13 19.45 -12.56
CA ASN A 96 -10.47 19.98 -12.90
C ASN A 96 -11.63 19.24 -12.23
N LYS A 97 -11.34 18.25 -11.41
CA LYS A 97 -12.36 17.42 -10.74
C LYS A 97 -12.13 17.46 -9.25
N ASP A 98 -13.18 17.27 -8.50
CA ASP A 98 -13.06 16.96 -7.07
C ASP A 98 -12.41 15.58 -6.93
N THR A 99 -11.08 15.59 -6.78
CA THR A 99 -10.28 14.36 -6.65
C THR A 99 -10.61 13.61 -5.37
N ALA A 100 -11.27 14.26 -4.41
CA ALA A 100 -11.75 13.60 -3.19
C ALA A 100 -12.80 12.52 -3.49
N ARG A 101 -13.43 12.56 -4.67
CA ARG A 101 -14.48 11.62 -5.07
C ARG A 101 -14.05 10.57 -6.09
N ILE A 102 -12.74 10.43 -6.37
CA ILE A 102 -12.22 9.48 -7.36
C ILE A 102 -11.05 8.73 -6.71
N SER A 103 -11.09 7.42 -6.76
CA SER A 103 -10.00 6.54 -6.35
C SER A 103 -9.68 5.54 -7.47
N TYR A 104 -8.51 4.91 -7.41
CA TYR A 104 -8.11 3.86 -8.33
C TYR A 104 -8.74 2.50 -7.97
N TRP A 105 -10.05 2.43 -7.84
CA TRP A 105 -10.74 1.19 -7.46
C TRP A 105 -10.68 0.09 -8.49
N TYR A 106 -10.70 0.47 -9.79
CA TYR A 106 -10.90 -0.46 -10.91
C TYR A 106 -9.59 -1.01 -11.44
N ALA A 107 -9.59 -2.31 -11.73
CA ALA A 107 -8.42 -3.04 -12.22
C ALA A 107 -7.91 -2.55 -13.59
N ASP A 108 -8.76 -1.93 -14.41
CA ASP A 108 -8.38 -1.33 -15.70
C ASP A 108 -7.45 -0.10 -15.57
N SER A 109 -7.30 0.42 -14.35
CA SER A 109 -6.30 1.45 -14.04
C SER A 109 -4.86 0.92 -14.08
N ILE A 110 -4.66 -0.41 -13.98
CA ILE A 110 -3.35 -1.05 -13.99
C ILE A 110 -2.90 -1.29 -15.44
N ALA A 111 -1.80 -0.64 -15.84
CA ALA A 111 -1.34 -0.67 -17.22
C ALA A 111 -0.43 -1.85 -17.59
N VAL A 112 -0.16 -2.77 -16.67
CA VAL A 112 0.75 -3.91 -16.85
C VAL A 112 0.11 -5.19 -16.29
N PRO A 113 0.53 -6.39 -16.72
CA PRO A 113 -0.03 -7.64 -16.23
C PRO A 113 0.19 -7.82 -14.72
N THR A 114 -0.84 -8.35 -14.04
CA THR A 114 -0.80 -8.68 -12.61
C THR A 114 -0.50 -10.16 -12.39
N ILE A 115 -0.13 -10.55 -11.15
CA ILE A 115 -0.01 -11.97 -10.76
C ILE A 115 -1.32 -12.73 -10.93
N TRP A 116 -2.47 -12.07 -10.77
CA TRP A 116 -3.79 -12.67 -11.03
C TRP A 116 -3.96 -13.01 -12.51
N GLN A 117 -3.60 -12.06 -13.41
CA GLN A 117 -3.64 -12.28 -14.86
C GLN A 117 -2.72 -13.43 -15.27
N ARG A 118 -1.48 -13.44 -14.78
CA ARG A 118 -0.52 -14.51 -15.07
C ARG A 118 -1.00 -15.88 -14.58
N ALA A 119 -1.58 -15.93 -13.38
CA ALA A 119 -2.17 -17.15 -12.83
C ALA A 119 -3.38 -17.61 -13.67
N HIS A 120 -4.29 -16.70 -14.00
CA HIS A 120 -5.48 -16.97 -14.81
C HIS A 120 -5.11 -17.50 -16.21
N GLU A 121 -4.12 -16.91 -16.88
CA GLU A 121 -3.60 -17.36 -18.18
C GLU A 121 -3.04 -18.80 -18.15
N ARG A 122 -2.67 -19.30 -16.98
CA ARG A 122 -2.24 -20.69 -16.72
C ARG A 122 -3.38 -21.59 -16.20
N GLY A 123 -4.62 -21.11 -16.21
CA GLY A 123 -5.80 -21.85 -15.73
C GLY A 123 -5.83 -22.02 -14.21
N LEU A 124 -5.08 -21.21 -13.46
CA LEU A 124 -5.07 -21.26 -11.99
C LEU A 124 -6.16 -20.35 -11.45
N LYS A 125 -7.02 -20.90 -10.58
CA LYS A 125 -8.04 -20.11 -9.88
C LYS A 125 -7.40 -19.12 -8.89
N THR A 126 -7.99 -17.93 -8.79
CA THR A 126 -7.52 -16.85 -7.94
C THR A 126 -8.62 -16.32 -7.04
N ALA A 127 -8.25 -15.85 -5.85
CA ALA A 127 -9.15 -15.15 -4.94
C ALA A 127 -8.50 -13.85 -4.43
N SER A 128 -9.33 -12.86 -4.14
CA SER A 128 -8.87 -11.59 -3.59
C SER A 128 -9.90 -11.02 -2.61
N LEU A 129 -9.41 -10.57 -1.46
CA LEU A 129 -10.23 -9.98 -0.41
C LEU A 129 -9.71 -8.59 -0.04
N PHE A 130 -10.52 -7.59 -0.28
CA PHE A 130 -10.28 -6.17 0.00
C PHE A 130 -8.99 -5.59 -0.61
N TRP A 131 -8.50 -6.19 -1.69
CA TRP A 131 -7.29 -5.69 -2.35
C TRP A 131 -7.59 -4.42 -3.14
N PRO A 132 -6.80 -3.33 -2.95
CA PRO A 132 -6.93 -2.11 -3.74
C PRO A 132 -6.77 -2.37 -5.24
N THR A 133 -7.46 -1.58 -6.07
CA THR A 133 -7.38 -1.65 -7.54
C THR A 133 -7.75 -3.03 -8.11
N SER A 134 -8.65 -3.77 -7.45
CA SER A 134 -9.07 -5.11 -7.89
C SER A 134 -10.50 -5.16 -8.45
N THR A 135 -11.27 -4.08 -8.32
CA THR A 135 -12.68 -4.04 -8.76
C THR A 135 -12.80 -4.31 -10.27
N ASN A 136 -13.74 -5.18 -10.63
CA ASN A 136 -13.99 -5.60 -12.02
C ASN A 136 -12.77 -6.23 -12.72
N SER A 137 -11.85 -6.84 -11.98
CA SER A 137 -10.76 -7.59 -12.57
C SER A 137 -11.31 -8.85 -13.26
N PRO A 138 -11.06 -9.05 -14.57
CA PRO A 138 -11.50 -10.26 -15.27
C PRO A 138 -10.64 -11.48 -14.94
N TYR A 139 -9.59 -11.31 -14.14
CA TYR A 139 -8.60 -12.32 -13.82
C TYR A 139 -8.68 -12.83 -12.37
N ILE A 140 -9.70 -12.38 -11.61
CA ILE A 140 -9.92 -12.83 -10.24
C ILE A 140 -11.25 -13.58 -10.20
N ASP A 141 -11.20 -14.89 -9.92
CA ASP A 141 -12.39 -15.75 -9.94
C ASP A 141 -13.30 -15.47 -8.73
N TYR A 142 -12.72 -15.17 -7.55
CA TYR A 142 -13.46 -14.87 -6.32
C TYR A 142 -12.93 -13.58 -5.73
N ASN A 143 -13.64 -12.47 -5.93
CA ASN A 143 -13.21 -11.14 -5.54
C ASN A 143 -14.23 -10.43 -4.66
N VAL A 144 -13.82 -10.04 -3.46
CA VAL A 144 -14.48 -9.01 -2.66
C VAL A 144 -13.53 -7.81 -2.67
N PRO A 145 -13.71 -6.84 -3.58
CA PRO A 145 -12.74 -5.77 -3.79
C PRO A 145 -12.75 -4.73 -2.66
N GLU A 146 -11.68 -3.95 -2.56
CA GLU A 146 -11.71 -2.70 -1.83
C GLU A 146 -12.49 -1.67 -2.64
N PHE A 147 -13.76 -1.51 -2.29
CA PHE A 147 -14.68 -0.60 -2.97
C PHE A 147 -15.69 -0.04 -1.98
N TRP A 148 -15.94 1.26 -2.01
CA TRP A 148 -16.94 1.91 -1.16
C TRP A 148 -17.46 3.21 -1.78
N SER A 149 -18.61 3.68 -1.31
CA SER A 149 -19.06 5.04 -1.59
C SER A 149 -18.26 6.04 -0.77
N LEU A 150 -17.83 7.14 -1.37
CA LEU A 150 -17.24 8.28 -0.65
C LEU A 150 -18.30 9.12 0.09
N ASP A 151 -19.58 8.84 -0.13
CA ASP A 151 -20.66 9.28 0.72
C ASP A 151 -20.87 8.27 1.86
N TYR A 152 -20.26 8.56 2.99
CA TYR A 152 -20.34 7.69 4.18
C TYR A 152 -21.71 7.69 4.86
N SER A 153 -22.68 8.50 4.41
CA SER A 153 -24.08 8.45 4.88
C SER A 153 -24.89 7.31 4.25
N CYS A 154 -24.39 6.72 3.16
CA CYS A 154 -25.01 5.60 2.46
C CYS A 154 -24.62 4.26 3.10
N ASP A 155 -25.49 3.25 2.93
CA ASP A 155 -25.12 1.88 3.24
C ASP A 155 -24.03 1.40 2.28
N GLN A 156 -22.84 1.14 2.82
CA GLN A 156 -21.69 0.72 2.03
C GLN A 156 -21.91 -0.64 1.35
N MET A 157 -22.77 -1.48 1.91
CA MET A 157 -23.07 -2.80 1.35
C MET A 157 -23.76 -2.72 -0.01
N GLU A 158 -24.54 -1.66 -0.27
CA GLU A 158 -25.16 -1.42 -1.58
C GLU A 158 -24.14 -1.19 -2.71
N TYR A 159 -22.93 -0.70 -2.36
CA TYR A 159 -21.86 -0.45 -3.32
C TYR A 159 -20.92 -1.64 -3.48
N ILE A 160 -20.63 -2.36 -2.39
CA ILE A 160 -19.66 -3.44 -2.40
C ILE A 160 -20.25 -4.72 -3.01
N LYS A 161 -21.48 -5.11 -2.65
CA LYS A 161 -22.11 -6.34 -3.13
C LYS A 161 -22.15 -6.45 -4.66
N PRO A 162 -22.58 -5.40 -5.40
CA PRO A 162 -22.57 -5.45 -6.87
C PRO A 162 -21.17 -5.48 -7.51
N SER A 163 -20.12 -5.06 -6.77
CA SER A 163 -18.74 -5.04 -7.27
C SER A 163 -17.97 -6.33 -7.01
N CYS A 164 -18.57 -7.29 -6.31
CA CYS A 164 -17.98 -8.60 -6.04
C CYS A 164 -18.07 -9.56 -7.24
N THR A 165 -17.11 -10.48 -7.36
CA THR A 165 -17.07 -11.52 -8.40
C THR A 165 -16.92 -12.90 -7.75
N PRO A 166 -17.74 -13.91 -8.13
CA PRO A 166 -18.99 -13.78 -8.89
C PRO A 166 -20.04 -12.97 -8.12
N LEU A 167 -21.02 -12.44 -8.85
CA LEU A 167 -22.15 -11.77 -8.19
C LEU A 167 -22.82 -12.69 -7.18
N GLY A 168 -23.07 -12.19 -5.96
CA GLY A 168 -23.64 -12.97 -4.86
C GLY A 168 -22.60 -13.66 -3.96
N ILE A 169 -21.30 -13.64 -4.32
CA ILE A 169 -20.26 -14.27 -3.48
C ILE A 169 -20.22 -13.68 -2.07
N LEU A 170 -20.47 -12.38 -1.91
CA LEU A 170 -20.46 -11.75 -0.59
C LEU A 170 -21.64 -12.22 0.26
N ASP A 171 -22.82 -12.43 -0.34
CA ASP A 171 -23.98 -12.99 0.38
C ASP A 171 -23.71 -14.43 0.84
N GLU A 172 -23.01 -15.22 0.01
CA GLU A 172 -22.58 -16.58 0.37
C GLU A 172 -21.58 -16.55 1.54
N LEU A 173 -20.61 -15.63 1.51
CA LEU A 173 -19.63 -15.45 2.57
C LEU A 173 -20.27 -14.94 3.86
N GLU A 174 -21.23 -14.04 3.78
CA GLU A 174 -22.02 -13.60 4.94
C GLU A 174 -22.77 -14.77 5.58
N GLN A 175 -23.37 -15.64 4.77
CA GLN A 175 -24.15 -16.77 5.27
C GLN A 175 -23.27 -17.87 5.89
N ASN A 176 -22.10 -18.16 5.32
CA ASN A 176 -21.36 -19.38 5.63
C ASN A 176 -20.01 -19.13 6.35
N ALA A 177 -19.54 -17.89 6.43
CA ALA A 177 -18.20 -17.61 6.95
C ALA A 177 -18.15 -16.48 7.99
N CYS A 178 -18.56 -15.25 7.61
CA CYS A 178 -18.25 -14.07 8.42
C CYS A 178 -19.46 -13.47 9.14
N GLY A 179 -20.67 -14.00 8.93
CA GLY A 179 -21.90 -13.37 9.37
C GLY A 179 -22.22 -12.11 8.56
N LYS A 180 -23.42 -11.55 8.76
CA LYS A 180 -23.86 -10.37 8.02
C LYS A 180 -22.94 -9.18 8.26
N LEU A 181 -22.53 -8.53 7.17
CA LEU A 181 -21.77 -7.27 7.20
C LEU A 181 -22.73 -6.07 7.18
N ASP A 182 -22.32 -5.02 7.82
CA ASP A 182 -22.98 -3.71 7.80
C ASP A 182 -21.94 -2.60 7.69
N THR A 183 -22.38 -1.38 7.49
CA THR A 183 -21.49 -0.22 7.34
C THR A 183 -20.54 -0.05 8.54
N ILE A 184 -20.98 -0.36 9.76
CA ILE A 184 -20.17 -0.20 10.98
C ILE A 184 -19.06 -1.25 11.05
N THR A 185 -19.41 -2.52 10.83
CA THR A 185 -18.45 -3.64 10.90
C THR A 185 -17.53 -3.70 9.70
N TYR A 186 -17.88 -2.99 8.61
CA TYR A 186 -17.07 -2.88 7.40
C TYR A 186 -16.07 -1.71 7.43
N GLN A 187 -16.25 -0.72 8.32
CA GLN A 187 -15.35 0.42 8.41
C GLN A 187 -13.90 0.01 8.68
N ALA A 188 -12.95 0.79 8.13
CA ALA A 188 -11.51 0.54 8.26
C ALA A 188 -11.04 0.43 9.73
N GLY A 189 -11.61 1.24 10.63
CA GLY A 189 -11.31 1.21 12.07
C GLY A 189 -12.07 0.15 12.89
N SER A 190 -12.82 -0.76 12.25
CA SER A 190 -13.52 -1.81 12.97
C SER A 190 -12.62 -2.98 13.29
N LEU A 191 -12.39 -3.27 14.58
CA LEU A 191 -11.62 -4.44 15.06
C LEU A 191 -12.13 -5.78 14.52
N GLN A 192 -13.40 -5.87 14.15
CA GLN A 192 -13.99 -7.10 13.62
C GLN A 192 -13.63 -7.35 12.15
N ARG A 193 -13.19 -6.32 11.42
CA ARG A 193 -12.99 -6.39 9.98
C ARG A 193 -11.94 -7.42 9.58
N ASP A 194 -10.77 -7.38 10.20
CA ASP A 194 -9.66 -8.28 9.86
C ASP A 194 -10.01 -9.74 10.17
N GLY A 195 -10.64 -10.01 11.32
CA GLY A 195 -11.12 -11.34 11.66
C GLY A 195 -12.19 -11.88 10.71
N ARG A 196 -13.12 -11.04 10.27
CA ARG A 196 -14.14 -11.41 9.26
C ARG A 196 -13.50 -11.65 7.89
N THR A 197 -12.50 -10.85 7.53
CA THR A 197 -11.71 -11.05 6.30
C THR A 197 -10.99 -12.40 6.33
N ALA A 198 -10.38 -12.78 7.45
CA ALA A 198 -9.76 -14.08 7.62
C ALA A 198 -10.78 -15.25 7.54
N ALA A 199 -11.98 -15.08 8.09
CA ALA A 199 -13.05 -16.07 7.99
C ALA A 199 -13.51 -16.26 6.53
N MET A 200 -13.69 -15.18 5.78
CA MET A 200 -13.99 -15.23 4.34
C MET A 200 -12.86 -15.92 3.55
N ALA A 201 -11.60 -15.58 3.84
CA ALA A 201 -10.44 -16.21 3.21
C ALA A 201 -10.41 -17.71 3.44
N ASN A 202 -10.63 -18.16 4.68
CA ASN A 202 -10.68 -19.56 5.04
C ASN A 202 -11.79 -20.31 4.31
N TYR A 203 -12.97 -19.71 4.21
CA TYR A 203 -14.08 -20.28 3.44
C TYR A 203 -13.71 -20.46 1.98
N LEU A 204 -13.21 -19.41 1.31
CA LEU A 204 -12.81 -19.46 -0.10
C LEU A 204 -11.71 -20.51 -0.33
N MET A 205 -10.69 -20.54 0.53
CA MET A 205 -9.60 -21.52 0.42
C MET A 205 -10.08 -22.95 0.64
N ASN A 206 -11.03 -23.19 1.53
CA ASN A 206 -11.54 -24.52 1.81
C ASN A 206 -12.51 -25.01 0.72
N HIS A 207 -13.39 -24.14 0.26
CA HIS A 207 -14.47 -24.51 -0.65
C HIS A 207 -14.04 -24.48 -2.13
N TYR A 208 -13.35 -23.39 -2.53
CA TYR A 208 -12.99 -23.16 -3.95
C TYR A 208 -11.54 -23.47 -4.29
N GLN A 209 -10.67 -23.56 -3.30
CA GLN A 209 -9.26 -23.92 -3.42
C GLN A 209 -8.48 -23.09 -4.46
N PRO A 210 -8.54 -21.74 -4.41
CA PRO A 210 -7.75 -20.90 -5.31
C PRO A 210 -6.26 -21.17 -5.12
N ARG A 211 -5.50 -21.14 -6.22
CA ARG A 211 -4.03 -21.35 -6.21
C ARG A 211 -3.28 -20.11 -5.71
N LEU A 212 -3.87 -18.95 -5.91
CA LEU A 212 -3.40 -17.66 -5.42
C LEU A 212 -4.53 -16.98 -4.67
N THR A 213 -4.26 -16.58 -3.43
CA THR A 213 -5.17 -15.76 -2.62
C THR A 213 -4.45 -14.50 -2.18
N THR A 214 -5.03 -13.33 -2.41
CA THR A 214 -4.54 -12.05 -1.91
C THR A 214 -5.52 -11.48 -0.88
N ILE A 215 -4.99 -10.99 0.25
CA ILE A 215 -5.79 -10.54 1.40
C ILE A 215 -5.22 -9.23 1.91
N HIS A 216 -6.05 -8.23 2.12
CA HIS A 216 -5.67 -6.95 2.70
C HIS A 216 -6.35 -6.77 4.07
N LEU A 217 -5.55 -6.63 5.13
CA LEU A 217 -5.96 -6.32 6.50
C LEU A 217 -5.64 -4.84 6.76
N ILE A 218 -6.67 -4.03 7.08
CA ILE A 218 -6.56 -2.56 6.97
C ILE A 218 -6.55 -1.83 8.33
N THR A 219 -6.92 -2.51 9.42
CA THR A 219 -7.27 -1.86 10.68
C THR A 219 -6.13 -1.04 11.28
N THR A 220 -4.89 -1.49 11.14
CA THR A 220 -3.68 -0.86 11.70
C THR A 220 -3.33 0.50 11.09
N ASP A 221 -3.63 0.75 9.82
CA ASP A 221 -3.40 2.03 9.15
C ASP A 221 -4.25 3.16 9.76
N TYR A 222 -5.54 2.89 9.95
CA TYR A 222 -6.49 3.88 10.44
C TYR A 222 -6.10 4.47 11.80
N SER A 223 -5.70 3.63 12.73
CA SER A 223 -5.29 4.09 14.07
C SER A 223 -3.96 4.84 14.04
N GLN A 224 -3.01 4.43 13.21
CA GLN A 224 -1.73 5.12 13.08
C GLN A 224 -1.91 6.52 12.48
N HIS A 225 -2.76 6.71 11.49
CA HIS A 225 -3.08 8.04 10.97
C HIS A 225 -3.67 8.97 12.03
N ALA A 226 -4.62 8.47 12.81
CA ALA A 226 -5.37 9.28 13.77
C ALA A 226 -4.59 9.58 15.06
N LEU A 227 -3.85 8.58 15.57
CA LEU A 227 -3.31 8.59 16.93
C LEU A 227 -1.77 8.49 16.98
N GLY A 228 -1.12 8.31 15.82
CA GLY A 228 0.32 8.07 15.74
C GLY A 228 0.71 6.61 16.02
N THR A 229 2.02 6.37 16.01
CA THR A 229 2.61 5.02 16.00
C THR A 229 2.76 4.39 17.39
N GLN A 230 2.34 5.08 18.47
CA GLN A 230 2.53 4.65 19.86
C GLN A 230 1.20 4.57 20.64
N SER A 231 0.07 4.43 19.95
CA SER A 231 -1.23 4.42 20.59
C SER A 231 -1.60 3.05 21.15
N GLN A 232 -2.42 3.03 22.22
CA GLN A 232 -3.01 1.79 22.72
C GLN A 232 -3.95 1.15 21.70
N GLN A 233 -4.62 1.95 20.89
CA GLN A 233 -5.48 1.46 19.81
C GLN A 233 -4.67 0.64 18.79
N LEU A 234 -3.48 1.09 18.42
CA LEU A 234 -2.60 0.35 17.53
C LEU A 234 -2.25 -1.06 18.07
N LEU A 235 -2.05 -1.19 19.39
CA LEU A 235 -1.81 -2.51 19.99
C LEU A 235 -3.02 -3.43 19.83
N GLN A 236 -4.23 -2.91 19.96
CA GLN A 236 -5.47 -3.67 19.75
C GLN A 236 -5.65 -4.06 18.27
N ASP A 237 -5.39 -3.11 17.36
CA ASP A 237 -5.50 -3.35 15.91
C ASP A 237 -4.46 -4.37 15.45
N MET A 238 -3.24 -4.28 15.97
CA MET A 238 -2.18 -5.24 15.65
C MET A 238 -2.49 -6.64 16.19
N ALA A 239 -3.06 -6.74 17.40
CA ALA A 239 -3.54 -8.01 17.95
C ALA A 239 -4.65 -8.62 17.08
N SER A 240 -5.55 -7.79 16.55
CA SER A 240 -6.62 -8.23 15.64
C SER A 240 -6.05 -8.73 14.30
N ALA A 241 -5.11 -8.00 13.70
CA ALA A 241 -4.46 -8.39 12.45
C ALA A 241 -3.64 -9.67 12.61
N ASP A 242 -2.86 -9.78 13.69
CA ASP A 242 -2.10 -11.01 14.01
C ASP A 242 -3.00 -12.22 14.24
N HIS A 243 -4.13 -12.03 14.96
CA HIS A 243 -5.13 -13.07 15.15
C HIS A 243 -5.75 -13.51 13.81
N ALA A 244 -6.01 -12.58 12.90
CA ALA A 244 -6.51 -12.89 11.56
C ALA A 244 -5.50 -13.76 10.78
N VAL A 245 -4.21 -13.41 10.81
CA VAL A 245 -3.14 -14.24 10.23
C VAL A 245 -3.09 -15.61 10.91
N GLY A 246 -3.14 -15.66 12.25
CA GLY A 246 -3.17 -16.90 13.03
C GLY A 246 -4.32 -17.81 12.63
N THR A 247 -5.53 -17.26 12.48
CA THR A 247 -6.73 -17.98 12.05
C THR A 247 -6.54 -18.63 10.67
N ILE A 248 -5.84 -17.98 9.75
CA ILE A 248 -5.50 -18.54 8.43
C ILE A 248 -4.50 -19.68 8.57
N ILE A 249 -3.43 -19.50 9.34
CA ILE A 249 -2.42 -20.54 9.57
C ILE A 249 -3.03 -21.78 10.24
N GLU A 250 -3.86 -21.59 11.25
CA GLU A 250 -4.54 -22.69 11.95
C GLU A 250 -5.50 -23.45 11.03
N ASN A 251 -6.26 -22.74 10.19
CA ASN A 251 -7.11 -23.38 9.19
C ASN A 251 -6.30 -24.24 8.22
N LEU A 252 -5.15 -23.75 7.74
CA LEU A 252 -4.27 -24.52 6.85
C LEU A 252 -3.68 -25.75 7.55
N ARG A 253 -3.36 -25.66 8.85
CA ARG A 253 -2.92 -26.82 9.67
C ARG A 253 -4.04 -27.85 9.83
N LEU A 254 -5.23 -27.41 10.24
CA LEU A 254 -6.39 -28.27 10.47
C LEU A 254 -6.87 -28.99 9.19
N THR A 255 -6.70 -28.36 8.04
CA THR A 255 -7.06 -28.93 6.73
C THR A 255 -5.90 -29.64 6.03
N HIS A 256 -4.77 -29.87 6.73
CA HIS A 256 -3.56 -30.53 6.22
C HIS A 256 -3.03 -29.93 4.91
N ARG A 257 -3.12 -28.60 4.78
CA ARG A 257 -2.67 -27.87 3.58
C ARG A 257 -1.47 -26.94 3.81
N LEU A 258 -1.03 -26.75 5.04
CA LEU A 258 0.11 -25.89 5.33
C LEU A 258 1.39 -26.37 4.61
N ASP A 259 1.61 -27.71 4.55
CA ASP A 259 2.78 -28.31 3.88
C ASP A 259 2.76 -28.16 2.34
N SER A 260 1.66 -27.66 1.79
CA SER A 260 1.51 -27.36 0.36
C SER A 260 1.20 -25.89 0.07
N THR A 261 1.23 -25.03 1.08
CA THR A 261 0.91 -23.60 0.99
C THR A 261 2.07 -22.75 1.49
N VAL A 262 2.45 -21.74 0.72
CA VAL A 262 3.29 -20.64 1.22
C VAL A 262 2.40 -19.47 1.61
N VAL A 263 2.51 -19.03 2.86
CA VAL A 263 1.86 -17.82 3.37
C VAL A 263 2.91 -16.73 3.47
N ILE A 264 2.66 -15.61 2.78
CA ILE A 264 3.50 -14.41 2.76
C ILE A 264 2.73 -13.30 3.46
N VAL A 265 3.31 -12.69 4.49
CA VAL A 265 2.78 -11.51 5.17
C VAL A 265 3.74 -10.36 4.97
N THR A 266 3.24 -9.21 4.50
CA THR A 266 4.02 -7.98 4.35
C THR A 266 3.16 -6.76 4.66
N GLY A 267 3.76 -5.60 4.88
CA GLY A 267 3.02 -4.34 4.79
C GLY A 267 3.09 -3.80 3.37
N ASP A 268 2.20 -2.90 3.06
CA ASP A 268 2.26 -2.06 1.87
C ASP A 268 3.21 -0.88 2.05
N HIS A 269 3.23 -0.30 3.26
CA HIS A 269 4.16 0.71 3.78
C HIS A 269 4.28 0.61 5.30
N GLY A 270 5.17 1.40 5.89
CA GLY A 270 5.24 1.65 7.31
C GLY A 270 4.66 3.03 7.66
N PHE A 271 5.03 3.58 8.82
CA PHE A 271 4.58 4.87 9.33
C PHE A 271 5.70 5.63 10.05
N CYS A 272 5.56 6.96 10.08
CA CYS A 272 6.34 7.86 10.93
C CYS A 272 5.40 8.84 11.64
N ASP A 273 5.68 9.17 12.89
CA ASP A 273 4.95 10.21 13.61
C ASP A 273 5.29 11.61 13.12
N TYR A 274 4.33 12.50 13.17
CA TYR A 274 4.55 13.94 12.95
C TYR A 274 3.95 14.79 14.06
N SER A 275 4.55 15.97 14.29
CA SER A 275 4.09 16.97 15.25
C SER A 275 3.71 18.30 14.61
N GLN A 276 3.95 18.45 13.30
CA GLN A 276 3.59 19.64 12.53
C GLN A 276 3.27 19.28 11.09
N THR A 277 2.48 20.12 10.42
CA THR A 277 2.17 19.99 9.01
C THR A 277 2.80 21.11 8.21
N LEU A 278 3.11 20.83 6.94
CA LEU A 278 3.63 21.79 5.97
C LEU A 278 2.72 21.81 4.75
N SER A 279 2.29 23.02 4.34
CA SER A 279 1.34 23.28 3.25
C SER A 279 2.00 24.03 2.09
N PRO A 280 2.75 23.34 1.17
CA PRO A 280 3.52 24.00 0.11
C PRO A 280 2.66 24.80 -0.87
N ASN A 281 1.40 24.43 -1.07
CA ASN A 281 0.50 25.15 -1.95
C ASN A 281 0.15 26.57 -1.45
N VAL A 282 0.27 26.83 -0.14
CA VAL A 282 0.09 28.18 0.42
C VAL A 282 1.15 29.14 -0.14
N TRP A 283 2.40 28.69 -0.34
CA TRP A 283 3.43 29.50 -1.01
C TRP A 283 3.07 29.79 -2.47
N LEU A 284 2.59 28.76 -3.21
CA LEU A 284 2.19 28.94 -4.61
C LEU A 284 1.00 29.92 -4.75
N THR A 285 0.05 29.86 -3.83
CA THR A 285 -1.09 30.76 -3.78
C THR A 285 -0.65 32.19 -3.50
N LYS A 286 0.20 32.42 -2.49
CA LYS A 286 0.77 33.77 -2.18
C LYS A 286 1.60 34.33 -3.34
N ALA A 287 2.26 33.46 -4.12
CA ALA A 287 3.04 33.83 -5.30
C ALA A 287 2.19 34.00 -6.59
N GLY A 288 0.87 33.87 -6.54
CA GLY A 288 -0.04 33.96 -7.69
C GLY A 288 0.16 32.92 -8.77
N MET A 289 0.65 31.71 -8.36
CA MET A 289 0.85 30.56 -9.24
C MET A 289 -0.25 29.50 -9.09
N LEU A 290 -1.08 29.62 -8.05
CA LEU A 290 -2.17 28.71 -7.73
C LEU A 290 -3.38 29.48 -7.19
N SER A 291 -4.59 29.19 -7.68
CA SER A 291 -5.81 29.74 -7.11
C SER A 291 -6.07 29.16 -5.70
N PRO A 292 -6.53 29.96 -4.74
CA PRO A 292 -6.97 29.47 -3.45
C PRO A 292 -8.21 28.58 -3.56
N GLN A 293 -9.03 28.77 -4.60
CA GLN A 293 -10.26 28.00 -4.82
C GLN A 293 -9.97 26.70 -5.59
N PRO A 294 -10.55 25.55 -5.19
CA PRO A 294 -10.54 24.33 -5.99
C PRO A 294 -11.08 24.57 -7.41
N GLY A 295 -10.44 23.98 -8.42
CA GLY A 295 -10.84 24.16 -9.83
C GLY A 295 -10.47 25.51 -10.46
N GLY A 296 -9.90 26.45 -9.71
CA GLY A 296 -9.48 27.74 -10.22
C GLY A 296 -8.19 27.72 -11.08
N GLU A 297 -7.73 28.87 -11.53
CA GLU A 297 -6.52 29.01 -12.35
C GLU A 297 -5.27 28.52 -11.61
N TRP A 298 -4.39 27.84 -12.33
CA TRP A 298 -3.12 27.39 -11.80
C TRP A 298 -2.01 27.34 -12.86
N LYS A 299 -0.77 27.49 -12.44
CA LYS A 299 0.45 27.31 -13.23
C LYS A 299 1.30 26.18 -12.68
N ALA A 300 1.34 26.06 -11.36
CA ALA A 300 2.02 25.01 -10.61
C ALA A 300 1.16 24.57 -9.41
N CYS A 301 1.23 23.30 -9.04
CA CYS A 301 0.52 22.75 -7.90
C CYS A 301 1.36 21.62 -7.27
N PHE A 302 1.52 21.66 -5.98
CA PHE A 302 2.00 20.52 -5.20
C PHE A 302 0.85 19.59 -4.88
N TYR A 303 1.07 18.28 -5.09
CA TYR A 303 0.13 17.24 -4.71
C TYR A 303 0.78 16.30 -3.68
N ALA A 304 0.25 16.30 -2.47
CA ALA A 304 0.65 15.36 -1.44
C ALA A 304 -0.04 14.02 -1.70
N GLY A 305 0.72 13.08 -2.26
CA GLY A 305 0.28 11.72 -2.50
C GLY A 305 0.94 10.77 -1.49
N GLY A 306 0.52 10.81 -0.24
CA GLY A 306 1.28 10.36 0.92
C GLY A 306 2.04 11.53 1.54
N ASN A 307 3.18 11.29 2.19
CA ASN A 307 3.94 12.37 2.85
C ASN A 307 4.91 13.13 1.94
N THR A 308 5.07 12.75 0.70
CA THR A 308 5.84 13.51 -0.31
C THR A 308 4.90 14.37 -1.15
N CYS A 309 5.26 15.65 -1.35
CA CYS A 309 4.54 16.56 -2.25
C CYS A 309 5.18 16.60 -3.63
N PHE A 310 4.46 16.20 -4.64
CA PHE A 310 4.89 16.15 -6.04
C PHE A 310 4.46 17.41 -6.80
N LEU A 311 5.37 18.09 -7.47
CA LEU A 311 5.08 19.31 -8.22
C LEU A 311 4.64 19.00 -9.63
N TYR A 312 3.44 19.43 -9.96
CA TYR A 312 2.88 19.46 -11.30
C TYR A 312 2.89 20.86 -11.88
N LEU A 313 3.17 20.96 -13.18
CA LEU A 313 3.00 22.19 -13.96
C LEU A 313 1.81 22.01 -14.90
N ARG A 314 0.95 23.03 -15.03
CA ARG A 314 -0.19 23.02 -15.97
C ARG A 314 0.26 22.76 -17.41
N LYS A 315 1.40 23.33 -17.81
CA LYS A 315 2.13 23.01 -19.03
C LYS A 315 3.43 22.32 -18.61
N GLY A 316 3.55 21.02 -18.84
CA GLY A 316 4.67 20.21 -18.33
C GLY A 316 6.07 20.72 -18.71
N ASN A 317 6.19 21.52 -19.78
CA ASN A 317 7.45 22.12 -20.25
C ASN A 317 7.63 23.61 -19.88
N ASP A 318 6.82 24.17 -18.98
CA ASP A 318 6.91 25.58 -18.57
C ASP A 318 8.12 25.83 -17.65
N ARG A 319 9.29 25.96 -18.31
CA ARG A 319 10.55 26.26 -17.62
C ARG A 319 10.55 27.59 -16.86
N LYS A 320 9.71 28.57 -17.31
CA LYS A 320 9.60 29.87 -16.63
C LYS A 320 8.90 29.73 -15.29
N THR A 321 7.79 29.01 -15.25
CA THR A 321 7.09 28.70 -14.00
C THR A 321 7.96 27.85 -13.06
N LEU A 322 8.65 26.82 -13.57
CA LEU A 322 9.55 26.00 -12.74
C LEU A 322 10.66 26.85 -12.11
N ARG A 323 11.30 27.75 -12.85
CA ARG A 323 12.31 28.67 -12.29
C ARG A 323 11.74 29.54 -11.18
N ARG A 324 10.52 30.08 -11.37
CA ARG A 324 9.85 30.89 -10.33
C ARG A 324 9.57 30.07 -9.07
N VAL A 325 9.13 28.82 -9.21
CA VAL A 325 8.94 27.91 -8.05
C VAL A 325 10.26 27.70 -7.33
N ARG A 326 11.35 27.42 -8.03
CA ARG A 326 12.68 27.24 -7.42
C ARG A 326 13.14 28.49 -6.68
N GLN A 327 13.06 29.65 -7.31
CA GLN A 327 13.40 30.95 -6.67
C GLN A 327 12.56 31.19 -5.40
N MET A 328 11.27 30.86 -5.44
CA MET A 328 10.42 30.94 -4.27
C MET A 328 10.91 29.98 -3.15
N LEU A 329 11.20 28.74 -3.47
CA LEU A 329 11.69 27.75 -2.49
C LEU A 329 13.06 28.15 -1.91
N ASP A 330 13.95 28.76 -2.73
CA ASP A 330 15.27 29.22 -2.29
C ASP A 330 15.18 30.46 -1.39
N SER A 331 14.12 31.26 -1.55
CA SER A 331 13.87 32.48 -0.76
C SER A 331 13.08 32.24 0.54
N LEU A 332 12.72 31.00 0.84
CA LEU A 332 11.97 30.69 2.06
C LEU A 332 12.79 30.99 3.32
N PRO A 333 12.14 31.41 4.43
CA PRO A 333 12.76 31.51 5.71
C PRO A 333 13.43 30.18 6.15
N ASN A 334 14.54 30.25 6.85
CA ASN A 334 15.33 29.07 7.24
C ASN A 334 14.52 28.05 8.06
N ASP A 335 13.62 28.51 8.90
CA ASP A 335 12.73 27.67 9.73
C ASP A 335 11.78 26.83 8.87
N GLN A 336 11.35 27.32 7.72
CA GLN A 336 10.53 26.58 6.74
C GLN A 336 11.40 25.74 5.80
N ARG A 337 12.51 26.30 5.31
CA ARG A 337 13.38 25.63 4.32
C ARG A 337 14.00 24.33 4.85
N ARG A 338 14.31 24.26 6.15
CA ARG A 338 14.87 23.07 6.80
C ARG A 338 13.90 21.92 6.99
N LEU A 339 12.58 22.13 6.76
CA LEU A 339 11.55 21.12 7.00
C LEU A 339 11.44 20.07 5.89
N PHE A 340 12.15 20.27 4.76
CA PHE A 340 12.08 19.37 3.61
C PHE A 340 13.37 19.43 2.78
N ARG A 341 13.59 18.39 1.99
CA ARG A 341 14.54 18.40 0.88
C ARG A 341 13.81 18.52 -0.46
N ILE A 342 14.46 19.11 -1.45
CA ILE A 342 13.99 19.07 -2.84
C ILE A 342 14.51 17.78 -3.47
N VAL A 343 13.61 17.03 -4.08
CA VAL A 343 13.91 15.83 -4.84
C VAL A 343 13.84 16.18 -6.32
N GLU A 344 14.94 16.00 -7.01
CA GLU A 344 15.07 16.38 -8.41
C GLU A 344 14.42 15.33 -9.33
N LYS A 345 14.14 15.76 -10.56
CA LYS A 345 13.47 14.91 -11.57
C LYS A 345 14.21 13.59 -11.82
N GLU A 346 15.53 13.64 -11.84
CA GLU A 346 16.39 12.49 -12.09
C GLU A 346 16.20 11.40 -11.03
N GLU A 347 16.17 11.78 -9.76
CA GLU A 347 15.90 10.85 -8.65
C GLU A 347 14.47 10.29 -8.72
N LEU A 348 13.48 11.13 -9.09
CA LEU A 348 12.10 10.67 -9.24
C LEU A 348 11.95 9.64 -10.37
N VAL A 349 12.64 9.84 -11.48
CA VAL A 349 12.66 8.89 -12.61
C VAL A 349 13.35 7.58 -12.21
N GLU A 350 14.49 7.64 -11.51
CA GLU A 350 15.20 6.46 -11.03
C GLU A 350 14.33 5.62 -10.08
N LYS A 351 13.56 6.29 -9.22
CA LYS A 351 12.62 5.63 -8.30
C LYS A 351 11.34 5.15 -8.96
N GLY A 352 11.03 5.59 -10.19
CA GLY A 352 9.83 5.21 -10.93
C GLY A 352 8.57 5.94 -10.49
N ALA A 353 8.67 7.21 -10.10
CA ALA A 353 7.54 8.08 -9.80
C ALA A 353 6.77 8.49 -11.08
N ASP A 354 5.61 9.17 -10.90
CA ASP A 354 4.83 9.70 -12.01
C ASP A 354 5.70 10.55 -12.97
N PRO A 355 5.79 10.19 -14.26
CA PRO A 355 6.58 10.92 -15.25
C PRO A 355 6.19 12.38 -15.43
N ALA A 356 4.95 12.77 -15.08
CA ALA A 356 4.48 14.15 -15.21
C ALA A 356 5.03 15.11 -14.12
N VAL A 357 5.53 14.56 -13.02
CA VAL A 357 6.11 15.34 -11.92
C VAL A 357 7.44 15.95 -12.33
N VAL A 358 7.70 17.21 -11.97
CA VAL A 358 8.93 17.93 -12.35
C VAL A 358 9.97 18.07 -11.22
N LEU A 359 9.53 18.03 -9.98
CA LEU A 359 10.31 17.88 -8.75
C LEU A 359 9.38 17.43 -7.62
N ALA A 360 9.91 17.06 -6.47
CA ALA A 360 9.11 16.84 -5.27
C ALA A 360 9.74 17.49 -4.04
N LEU A 361 8.93 17.65 -2.99
CA LEU A 361 9.37 18.02 -1.65
C LEU A 361 9.15 16.82 -0.74
N GLU A 362 10.23 16.27 -0.24
CA GLU A 362 10.18 15.22 0.79
C GLU A 362 10.44 15.86 2.16
N PRO A 363 9.50 15.75 3.11
CA PRO A 363 9.68 16.33 4.43
C PRO A 363 10.69 15.54 5.27
N ILE A 364 11.23 16.19 6.29
CA ILE A 364 11.94 15.48 7.37
C ILE A 364 10.92 14.71 8.22
N VAL A 365 11.39 13.69 8.96
CA VAL A 365 10.55 13.00 9.97
C VAL A 365 10.04 14.02 10.98
N GLY A 366 8.79 13.86 11.40
CA GLY A 366 8.12 14.80 12.29
C GLY A 366 7.30 15.88 11.58
N VAL A 367 7.33 15.91 10.24
CA VAL A 367 6.54 16.83 9.40
C VAL A 367 5.64 16.05 8.45
N ALA A 368 4.36 16.41 8.37
CA ALA A 368 3.44 15.86 7.38
C ALA A 368 3.08 16.92 6.34
N MET A 369 3.06 16.52 5.07
CA MET A 369 2.68 17.37 3.94
C MET A 369 1.17 17.43 3.78
N THR A 370 0.64 18.61 3.37
CA THR A 370 -0.78 18.79 3.08
C THR A 370 -1.04 19.38 1.71
N ASN A 371 -2.29 19.25 1.24
CA ASN A 371 -2.77 19.88 0.00
C ASN A 371 -3.45 21.23 0.23
N ASN A 372 -3.39 21.81 1.44
CA ASN A 372 -4.00 23.10 1.77
C ASN A 372 -3.44 24.22 0.89
N ARG A 373 -4.32 25.08 0.39
CA ARG A 373 -3.97 26.22 -0.50
C ARG A 373 -4.00 27.56 0.22
N THR A 374 -4.62 27.58 1.40
CA THR A 374 -4.83 28.77 2.23
C THR A 374 -4.53 28.41 3.69
N GLY A 375 -4.45 29.43 4.54
CA GLY A 375 -4.11 29.25 5.97
C GLY A 375 -2.61 29.43 6.22
N GLU A 376 -2.15 28.86 7.31
CA GLU A 376 -0.75 28.88 7.69
C GLU A 376 0.06 27.87 6.86
N VAL A 377 1.31 28.21 6.63
CA VAL A 377 2.23 27.30 5.91
C VAL A 377 2.63 26.13 6.79
N VAL A 378 2.86 26.40 8.09
CA VAL A 378 3.23 25.41 9.10
C VAL A 378 2.21 25.47 10.22
N GLU A 379 1.63 24.32 10.59
CA GLU A 379 0.67 24.21 11.70
C GLU A 379 1.11 23.12 12.65
N GLN A 380 0.90 23.32 13.96
CA GLN A 380 1.12 22.29 14.98
C GLN A 380 -0.05 21.30 14.94
N ARG A 381 0.25 20.07 14.55
CA ARG A 381 -0.72 18.97 14.47
C ARG A 381 0.01 17.64 14.63
N ARG A 382 -0.59 16.68 15.34
CA ARG A 382 -0.01 15.36 15.59
C ARG A 382 -0.78 14.27 14.89
N GLY A 383 -0.09 13.19 14.53
CA GLY A 383 -0.61 11.99 13.92
C GLY A 383 0.50 11.15 13.34
N GLY A 384 0.13 10.13 12.57
CA GLY A 384 1.05 9.34 11.78
C GLY A 384 0.88 9.60 10.28
N THR A 385 1.95 9.37 9.53
CA THR A 385 2.00 9.57 8.08
C THR A 385 2.99 8.60 7.44
N HIS A 386 2.81 8.35 6.15
CA HIS A 386 3.64 7.48 5.32
C HIS A 386 3.80 8.08 3.91
N GLY A 387 4.60 7.49 3.04
CA GLY A 387 4.80 7.96 1.67
C GLY A 387 6.07 8.77 1.47
N PHE A 388 7.14 8.40 2.18
CA PHE A 388 8.49 8.93 1.99
C PHE A 388 9.18 8.29 0.78
N LEU A 389 10.10 9.03 0.16
CA LEU A 389 10.95 8.51 -0.93
C LEU A 389 12.25 7.88 -0.42
N SER A 390 12.66 8.26 0.79
CA SER A 390 13.90 7.80 1.44
C SER A 390 13.79 6.43 2.08
N GLY A 391 12.57 5.81 2.13
CA GLY A 391 12.33 4.51 2.75
C GLY A 391 12.36 4.54 4.27
N GLN A 392 12.09 5.70 4.89
CA GLN A 392 11.96 5.84 6.34
C GLN A 392 10.73 5.11 6.89
N ASP A 393 9.71 4.96 6.05
CA ASP A 393 8.50 4.18 6.25
C ASP A 393 8.60 2.79 5.59
N ALA A 394 9.77 2.14 5.69
CA ALA A 394 9.94 0.77 5.21
C ALA A 394 9.05 -0.19 5.99
N THR A 395 8.55 -1.18 5.29
CA THR A 395 7.81 -2.31 5.86
C THR A 395 8.70 -3.55 5.96
N THR A 396 8.11 -4.71 6.16
CA THR A 396 8.77 -5.99 6.35
C THR A 396 8.08 -7.07 5.54
N LEU A 397 8.72 -8.25 5.40
CA LEU A 397 8.11 -9.44 4.83
C LEU A 397 8.46 -10.67 5.66
N ILE A 398 7.46 -11.51 5.88
CA ILE A 398 7.59 -12.83 6.49
C ILE A 398 6.98 -13.85 5.53
N ALA A 399 7.67 -14.97 5.30
CA ALA A 399 7.10 -16.09 4.56
C ALA A 399 7.23 -17.37 5.38
N TYR A 400 6.18 -18.20 5.32
CA TYR A 400 6.06 -19.41 6.13
C TYR A 400 5.31 -20.52 5.38
N GLY A 401 5.64 -21.77 5.65
CA GLY A 401 4.95 -22.95 5.11
C GLY A 401 5.77 -23.75 4.11
N ALA A 402 5.12 -24.28 3.10
CA ALA A 402 5.70 -25.24 2.16
C ALA A 402 7.06 -24.83 1.58
N GLY A 403 8.10 -25.61 1.89
CA GLY A 403 9.46 -25.39 1.34
C GLY A 403 10.19 -24.15 1.83
N ILE A 404 9.60 -23.38 2.75
CA ILE A 404 10.24 -22.20 3.37
C ILE A 404 11.04 -22.67 4.60
N SER A 405 12.34 -22.41 4.61
CA SER A 405 13.22 -22.67 5.75
C SER A 405 13.50 -21.41 6.54
N PRO A 406 13.81 -21.52 7.83
CA PRO A 406 14.23 -20.38 8.64
C PRO A 406 15.43 -19.67 8.02
N ALA A 407 15.24 -18.40 7.67
CA ALA A 407 16.26 -17.57 7.06
C ALA A 407 15.99 -16.07 7.35
N ARG A 408 17.04 -15.26 7.32
CA ARG A 408 16.93 -13.80 7.44
C ARG A 408 17.63 -13.13 6.27
N GLN A 409 16.99 -12.10 5.71
CA GLN A 409 17.54 -11.21 4.69
C GLN A 409 17.32 -9.77 5.12
N ASP A 410 18.29 -8.90 4.89
CA ASP A 410 18.23 -7.54 5.41
C ASP A 410 17.23 -6.67 4.65
N VAL A 411 17.33 -6.63 3.32
CA VAL A 411 16.53 -5.69 2.53
C VAL A 411 16.19 -6.22 1.14
N ILE A 412 14.98 -5.93 0.69
CA ILE A 412 14.53 -6.09 -0.70
C ILE A 412 13.76 -4.84 -1.15
N ARG A 413 13.52 -4.73 -2.47
CA ARG A 413 12.53 -3.81 -3.02
C ARG A 413 11.16 -4.50 -3.11
N GLN A 414 10.09 -3.74 -2.91
CA GLN A 414 8.71 -4.24 -3.02
C GLN A 414 8.43 -4.85 -4.40
N THR A 415 9.05 -4.35 -5.45
CA THR A 415 8.96 -4.88 -6.82
C THR A 415 9.46 -6.33 -6.98
N ALA A 416 10.23 -6.86 -6.03
CA ALA A 416 10.73 -8.23 -6.09
C ALA A 416 9.68 -9.29 -5.66
N ILE A 417 8.57 -8.86 -5.04
CA ILE A 417 7.60 -9.77 -4.42
C ILE A 417 6.73 -10.48 -5.47
N ALA A 418 6.16 -9.75 -6.44
CA ALA A 418 5.33 -10.37 -7.48
C ALA A 418 6.09 -11.40 -8.35
N PRO A 419 7.31 -11.13 -8.84
CA PRO A 419 8.10 -12.13 -9.54
C PRO A 419 8.36 -13.38 -8.69
N TRP A 420 8.64 -13.22 -7.42
CA TRP A 420 8.84 -14.35 -6.52
C TRP A 420 7.57 -15.18 -6.32
N ILE A 421 6.40 -14.54 -6.18
CA ILE A 421 5.10 -15.24 -6.12
C ILE A 421 4.85 -16.06 -7.40
N LEU A 422 5.14 -15.49 -8.57
CA LEU A 422 5.02 -16.20 -9.84
C LEU A 422 5.94 -17.43 -9.89
N GLN A 423 7.19 -17.27 -9.47
CA GLN A 423 8.14 -18.37 -9.37
C GLN A 423 7.66 -19.47 -8.42
N LEU A 424 7.09 -19.13 -7.24
CA LEU A 424 6.48 -20.09 -6.31
C LEU A 424 5.34 -20.87 -6.98
N LEU A 425 4.53 -20.21 -7.80
CA LEU A 425 3.43 -20.83 -8.55
C LEU A 425 3.89 -21.64 -9.79
N GLY A 426 5.19 -21.64 -10.11
CA GLY A 426 5.73 -22.26 -11.31
C GLY A 426 5.34 -21.53 -12.59
N ILE A 427 5.20 -20.22 -12.53
CA ILE A 427 4.86 -19.33 -13.65
C ILE A 427 6.11 -18.49 -13.97
N ASP A 428 6.65 -18.65 -15.17
CA ASP A 428 7.79 -17.89 -15.71
C ASP A 428 7.37 -16.52 -16.23
#